data_9c90be39bc85cc88c7ee1de2fd18d650
#
_entry.id   9c90be39bc85cc88c7ee1de2fd18d650
#
_cell.length_a   1.000
_cell.length_b   1.000
_cell.length_c   1.000
_cell.angle_alpha   90.00
_cell.angle_beta   90.00
_cell.angle_gamma   90.00
#
_symmetry.space_group_name_H-M   'P 1'
#
loop_
_entity.id
_entity.type
_entity.pdbx_description
1 polymer ?
#
loop_
_entity_poly.entity_id
_entity_poly.type
_entity_poly.pdbx_seq_one_letter_code
_entity_poly.pdbx_strand_id
1 'polypeptide(L)'
;MDDFLALTLAGRLPHHFHGQTAHFRWHWIDCGILQLIPHEPCDRSLVLSSGLHGNETAPVEITDLLLRQLFRGEIPLRWRLLAIFGNPPALRANKRYMHSDINRMFGERWRAFSVKIGRASCRERV
;
A
#
# COMPACT_ATOMS: atom_id res chain seq x y z
N MET A 1 -12.52 -6.00 -7.72
CA MET A 1 -11.15 -6.16 -7.15
C MET A 1 -11.27 -6.82 -5.77
N ASP A 2 -10.31 -7.65 -5.43
CA ASP A 2 -10.23 -8.23 -4.10
C ASP A 2 -10.01 -7.17 -3.01
N ASP A 3 -10.25 -7.52 -1.75
CA ASP A 3 -10.07 -6.60 -0.64
C ASP A 3 -8.57 -6.34 -0.39
N PHE A 4 -8.12 -5.13 -0.74
CA PHE A 4 -6.71 -4.76 -0.69
C PHE A 4 -6.14 -4.86 0.72
N LEU A 5 -6.82 -4.28 1.71
CA LEU A 5 -6.34 -4.32 3.09
C LEU A 5 -6.35 -5.74 3.65
N ALA A 6 -7.43 -6.47 3.45
CA ALA A 6 -7.55 -7.83 3.99
C ALA A 6 -6.48 -8.76 3.44
N LEU A 7 -6.21 -8.73 2.12
CA LEU A 7 -5.16 -9.56 1.53
C LEU A 7 -3.76 -9.12 1.96
N THR A 8 -3.53 -7.82 2.08
CA THR A 8 -2.26 -7.30 2.59
C THR A 8 -2.00 -7.79 4.01
N LEU A 9 -2.99 -7.71 4.89
CA LEU A 9 -2.87 -8.20 6.26
C LEU A 9 -2.65 -9.71 6.32
N ALA A 10 -3.27 -10.45 5.40
CA ALA A 10 -3.09 -11.91 5.32
C ALA A 10 -1.76 -12.32 4.66
N GLY A 11 -1.00 -11.37 4.11
CA GLY A 11 0.21 -11.66 3.37
C GLY A 11 -0.05 -12.40 2.06
N ARG A 12 -1.21 -12.17 1.45
CA ARG A 12 -1.66 -12.88 0.25
C ARG A 12 -1.74 -11.94 -0.94
N LEU A 13 -1.57 -12.49 -2.13
CA LEU A 13 -1.72 -11.76 -3.37
C LEU A 13 -3.11 -11.98 -3.97
N PRO A 14 -3.60 -11.05 -4.82
CA PRO A 14 -4.92 -11.19 -5.42
C PRO A 14 -4.92 -12.24 -6.54
N HIS A 15 -6.13 -12.64 -6.96
CA HIS A 15 -6.29 -13.47 -8.15
C HIS A 15 -5.99 -12.73 -9.44
N HIS A 16 -6.27 -11.42 -9.47
CA HIS A 16 -6.03 -10.57 -10.63
C HIS A 16 -5.22 -9.35 -10.20
N PHE A 17 -4.16 -9.03 -10.98
CA PHE A 17 -3.27 -7.90 -10.70
C PHE A 17 -3.68 -6.63 -11.45
N HIS A 18 -4.57 -6.73 -12.41
CA HIS A 18 -5.05 -5.63 -13.23
C HIS A 18 -6.55 -5.66 -13.33
N GLY A 19 -7.14 -4.49 -13.50
CA GLY A 19 -8.55 -4.37 -13.76
C GLY A 19 -8.90 -2.92 -14.05
N GLN A 20 -10.20 -2.67 -14.20
CA GLN A 20 -10.70 -1.32 -14.40
C GLN A 20 -12.12 -1.17 -13.86
N THR A 21 -12.44 0.07 -13.54
CA THR A 21 -13.79 0.51 -13.21
C THR A 21 -14.29 1.43 -14.32
N ALA A 22 -15.49 2.00 -14.17
CA ALA A 22 -16.00 3.00 -15.10
C ALA A 22 -15.11 4.26 -15.14
N HIS A 23 -14.33 4.54 -14.10
CA HIS A 23 -13.61 5.80 -13.93
C HIS A 23 -12.10 5.70 -13.99
N PHE A 24 -11.52 4.51 -13.71
CA PHE A 24 -10.08 4.34 -13.68
C PHE A 24 -9.66 2.89 -13.94
N ARG A 25 -8.38 2.72 -14.27
CA ARG A 25 -7.69 1.41 -14.29
C ARG A 25 -6.95 1.24 -12.97
N TRP A 26 -6.83 0.00 -12.51
CA TRP A 26 -6.03 -0.30 -11.33
C TRP A 26 -4.99 -1.38 -11.63
N HIS A 27 -3.87 -1.27 -10.93
CA HIS A 27 -2.78 -2.23 -11.00
C HIS A 27 -2.31 -2.53 -9.57
N TRP A 28 -2.49 -3.78 -9.18
CA TRP A 28 -1.99 -4.28 -7.90
C TRP A 28 -0.54 -4.71 -8.12
N ILE A 29 0.42 -3.86 -7.75
CA ILE A 29 1.83 -4.03 -8.10
C ILE A 29 2.46 -5.14 -7.27
N ASP A 30 2.20 -5.15 -5.97
CA ASP A 30 2.71 -6.14 -5.02
C ASP A 30 1.85 -6.10 -3.76
N CYS A 31 2.17 -6.93 -2.79
CA CYS A 31 1.49 -6.92 -1.50
C CYS A 31 1.61 -5.53 -0.87
N GLY A 32 0.47 -4.92 -0.60
CA GLY A 32 0.42 -3.58 -0.01
C GLY A 32 0.71 -2.43 -0.96
N ILE A 33 0.79 -2.67 -2.28
CA ILE A 33 1.09 -1.63 -3.28
C ILE A 33 0.07 -1.67 -4.40
N LEU A 34 -0.76 -0.62 -4.47
CA LEU A 34 -1.84 -0.50 -5.43
C LEU A 34 -1.77 0.83 -6.19
N GLN A 35 -1.84 0.77 -7.51
CA GLN A 35 -1.85 1.94 -8.37
C GLN A 35 -3.23 2.13 -9.01
N LEU A 36 -3.74 3.36 -8.98
CA LEU A 36 -4.96 3.75 -9.67
C LEU A 36 -4.63 4.82 -10.71
N ILE A 37 -5.11 4.64 -11.93
CA ILE A 37 -4.85 5.54 -13.05
C ILE A 37 -6.19 5.97 -13.66
N PRO A 38 -6.56 7.27 -13.60
CA PRO A 38 -7.79 7.75 -14.22
C PRO A 38 -7.82 7.44 -15.71
N HIS A 39 -9.02 7.19 -16.27
CA HIS A 39 -9.18 7.04 -17.72
C HIS A 39 -8.93 8.37 -18.44
N GLU A 40 -9.27 9.48 -17.79
CA GLU A 40 -9.01 10.81 -18.36
C GLU A 40 -7.53 11.19 -18.17
N PRO A 41 -6.96 11.93 -19.12
CA PRO A 41 -5.58 12.38 -19.00
C PRO A 41 -5.38 13.21 -17.73
N CYS A 42 -4.27 12.98 -17.04
CA CYS A 42 -3.88 13.76 -15.87
C CYS A 42 -2.37 13.93 -15.85
N ASP A 43 -1.93 15.07 -15.32
CA ASP A 43 -0.52 15.43 -15.26
C ASP A 43 0.06 15.36 -13.85
N ARG A 44 -0.72 14.91 -12.88
CA ARG A 44 -0.33 14.83 -11.48
C ARG A 44 -0.43 13.41 -10.94
N SER A 45 0.40 13.14 -9.96
CA SER A 45 0.41 11.88 -9.23
C SER A 45 0.46 12.15 -7.74
N LEU A 46 -0.22 11.31 -6.98
CA LEU A 46 -0.23 11.34 -5.53
C LEU A 46 0.25 10.00 -5.00
N VAL A 47 1.17 10.04 -4.05
CA VAL A 47 1.58 8.85 -3.31
C VAL A 47 1.00 8.96 -1.91
N LEU A 48 0.24 7.95 -1.52
CA LEU A 48 -0.38 7.86 -0.21
C LEU A 48 0.21 6.66 0.50
N SER A 49 1.08 6.91 1.47
CA SER A 49 1.78 5.88 2.21
C SER A 49 1.29 5.86 3.65
N SER A 50 1.03 4.68 4.17
CA SER A 50 0.64 4.45 5.55
C SER A 50 1.16 3.09 6.03
N GLY A 51 1.05 2.83 7.34
CA GLY A 51 1.46 1.54 7.87
C GLY A 51 2.96 1.30 7.91
N LEU A 52 3.78 2.36 7.94
CA LEU A 52 5.22 2.24 8.21
C LEU A 52 5.46 1.67 9.60
N HIS A 53 4.67 2.10 10.57
CA HIS A 53 4.60 1.50 11.90
C HIS A 53 3.32 0.68 12.01
N GLY A 54 3.45 -0.60 12.31
CA GLY A 54 2.32 -1.54 12.28
C GLY A 54 1.32 -1.34 13.41
N ASN A 55 1.66 -0.60 14.47
CA ASN A 55 0.75 -0.29 15.57
C ASN A 55 -0.01 1.02 15.37
N GLU A 56 0.25 1.75 14.31
CA GLU A 56 -0.45 2.99 13.95
C GLU A 56 -1.52 2.66 12.89
N THR A 57 -2.69 2.19 13.35
CA THR A 57 -3.71 1.63 12.44
C THR A 57 -4.64 2.67 11.83
N ALA A 58 -4.83 3.82 12.46
CA ALA A 58 -5.77 4.83 11.97
C ALA A 58 -5.45 5.32 10.54
N PRO A 59 -4.22 5.65 10.16
CA PRO A 59 -3.90 6.02 8.78
C PRO A 59 -4.20 4.90 7.77
N VAL A 60 -3.99 3.64 8.16
CA VAL A 60 -4.28 2.47 7.33
C VAL A 60 -5.78 2.35 7.10
N GLU A 61 -6.58 2.51 8.15
CA GLU A 61 -8.04 2.44 8.05
C GLU A 61 -8.60 3.58 7.20
N ILE A 62 -8.05 4.79 7.32
CA ILE A 62 -8.43 5.94 6.50
C ILE A 62 -8.09 5.69 5.02
N THR A 63 -6.92 5.15 4.74
CA THR A 63 -6.51 4.79 3.37
C THR A 63 -7.44 3.74 2.79
N ASP A 64 -7.78 2.72 3.56
CA ASP A 64 -8.71 1.68 3.13
C ASP A 64 -10.10 2.26 2.81
N LEU A 65 -10.61 3.13 3.67
CA LEU A 65 -11.89 3.79 3.44
C LEU A 65 -11.87 4.63 2.17
N LEU A 66 -10.81 5.41 1.95
CA LEU A 66 -10.64 6.21 0.74
C LEU A 66 -10.66 5.34 -0.51
N LEU A 67 -9.92 4.24 -0.51
CA LEU A 67 -9.88 3.32 -1.64
C LEU A 67 -11.26 2.71 -1.91
N ARG A 68 -12.00 2.32 -0.88
CA ARG A 68 -13.37 1.79 -1.04
C ARG A 68 -14.29 2.83 -1.66
N GLN A 69 -14.21 4.08 -1.23
CA GLN A 69 -15.02 5.17 -1.79
C GLN A 69 -14.68 5.44 -3.26
N LEU A 70 -13.39 5.39 -3.62
CA LEU A 70 -12.96 5.54 -5.01
C LEU A 70 -13.51 4.41 -5.88
N PHE A 71 -13.41 3.16 -5.42
CA PHE A 71 -13.89 2.00 -6.18
C PHE A 71 -15.41 1.98 -6.33
N ARG A 72 -16.13 2.52 -5.36
CA ARG A 72 -17.60 2.65 -5.44
C ARG A 72 -18.07 3.84 -6.28
N GLY A 73 -17.16 4.70 -6.70
CA GLY A 73 -17.49 5.91 -7.44
C GLY A 73 -18.10 7.01 -6.58
N GLU A 74 -17.97 6.92 -5.26
CA GLU A 74 -18.50 7.94 -4.33
C GLU A 74 -17.67 9.22 -4.36
N ILE A 75 -16.37 9.12 -4.68
CA ILE A 75 -15.49 10.26 -4.89
C ILE A 75 -14.74 10.09 -6.21
N PRO A 76 -14.47 11.19 -6.94
CA PRO A 76 -13.76 11.11 -8.21
C PRO A 76 -12.26 10.93 -8.01
N LEU A 77 -11.64 10.11 -8.85
CA LEU A 77 -10.18 10.03 -8.96
C LEU A 77 -9.71 10.99 -10.04
N ARG A 78 -9.00 12.04 -9.64
CA ARG A 78 -8.54 13.09 -10.57
C ARG A 78 -7.08 12.98 -10.93
N TRP A 79 -6.28 12.31 -10.12
CA TRP A 79 -4.85 12.13 -10.30
C TRP A 79 -4.50 10.65 -10.25
N ARG A 80 -3.36 10.29 -10.79
CA ARG A 80 -2.81 8.96 -10.54
C ARG A 80 -2.55 8.82 -9.05
N LEU A 81 -2.89 7.68 -8.50
CA LEU A 81 -2.72 7.40 -7.06
C LEU A 81 -1.89 6.13 -6.89
N LEU A 82 -0.85 6.22 -6.08
CA LEU A 82 -0.12 5.05 -5.60
C LEU A 82 -0.36 4.92 -4.11
N ALA A 83 -1.08 3.89 -3.70
CA ALA A 83 -1.37 3.59 -2.31
C ALA A 83 -0.41 2.51 -1.82
N ILE A 84 0.26 2.76 -0.69
CA ILE A 84 1.27 1.88 -0.14
C ILE A 84 1.00 1.65 1.34
N PHE A 85 0.95 0.36 1.73
CA PHE A 85 1.11 -0.04 3.13
C PHE A 85 2.56 -0.42 3.33
N GLY A 86 3.32 0.42 4.04
CA GLY A 86 4.77 0.38 4.02
C GLY A 86 5.41 -0.78 4.76
N ASN A 87 4.71 -1.38 5.74
CA ASN A 87 5.25 -2.49 6.53
C ASN A 87 4.17 -3.52 6.85
N PRO A 88 3.72 -4.29 5.83
CA PRO A 88 2.68 -5.30 6.04
C PRO A 88 2.97 -6.32 7.15
N PRO A 89 4.20 -6.84 7.30
CA PRO A 89 4.49 -7.75 8.40
C PRO A 89 4.27 -7.14 9.79
N ALA A 90 4.68 -5.88 9.98
CA ALA A 90 4.47 -5.19 11.25
C ALA A 90 2.99 -4.92 11.52
N LEU A 91 2.20 -4.61 10.48
CA LEU A 91 0.75 -4.46 10.58
C LEU A 91 0.10 -5.76 11.05
N ARG A 92 0.48 -6.90 10.46
CA ARG A 92 -0.04 -8.21 10.85
C ARG A 92 0.28 -8.55 12.30
N ALA A 93 1.48 -8.18 12.75
CA ALA A 93 1.94 -8.46 14.11
C ALA A 93 1.49 -7.38 15.12
N ASN A 94 0.86 -6.30 14.65
CA ASN A 94 0.47 -5.15 15.46
C ASN A 94 1.68 -4.57 16.23
N LYS A 95 2.83 -4.49 15.56
CA LYS A 95 4.08 -3.98 16.10
C LYS A 95 4.51 -2.71 15.37
N ARG A 96 5.32 -1.89 16.05
CA ARG A 96 5.86 -0.69 15.43
C ARG A 96 6.74 -1.04 14.22
N TYR A 97 7.62 -2.05 14.36
CA TYR A 97 8.41 -2.61 13.25
C TYR A 97 8.83 -4.05 13.58
N MET A 98 9.28 -4.77 12.57
CA MET A 98 9.70 -6.18 12.73
C MET A 98 11.20 -6.31 12.96
N HIS A 99 12.04 -5.69 12.12
CA HIS A 99 13.50 -5.80 12.17
C HIS A 99 14.15 -4.45 12.46
N SER A 100 13.75 -3.42 11.73
CA SER A 100 14.28 -2.07 11.84
C SER A 100 13.18 -1.08 11.50
N ASP A 101 13.24 0.10 12.11
CA ASP A 101 12.26 1.14 11.85
C ASP A 101 12.49 1.74 10.46
N ILE A 102 11.63 1.38 9.49
CA ILE A 102 11.73 1.81 8.10
C ILE A 102 11.72 3.34 7.99
N ASN A 103 10.97 4.03 8.86
CA ASN A 103 10.90 5.48 8.85
C ASN A 103 12.25 6.14 9.13
N ARG A 104 13.18 5.42 9.76
CA ARG A 104 14.55 5.89 10.05
C ARG A 104 15.53 5.59 8.92
N MET A 105 15.09 4.91 7.85
CA MET A 105 15.95 4.44 6.78
C MET A 105 15.88 5.28 5.51
N PHE A 106 15.06 6.31 5.46
CA PHE A 106 14.91 7.14 4.27
C PHE A 106 16.21 7.88 3.93
N GLY A 107 16.45 8.08 2.64
CA GLY A 107 17.71 8.59 2.14
C GLY A 107 18.80 7.53 2.27
N GLU A 108 19.98 7.93 2.72
CA GLU A 108 21.10 7.01 2.91
C GLU A 108 21.17 6.38 4.30
N ARG A 109 20.22 6.69 5.17
CA ARG A 109 20.21 6.18 6.55
C ARG A 109 20.08 4.67 6.63
N TRP A 110 19.51 4.04 5.58
CA TRP A 110 19.35 2.58 5.54
C TRP A 110 20.69 1.84 5.71
N ARG A 111 21.82 2.47 5.39
CA ARG A 111 23.14 1.88 5.51
C ARG A 111 23.55 1.60 6.96
N ALA A 112 22.91 2.26 7.92
CA ALA A 112 23.17 2.04 9.35
C ALA A 112 22.38 0.85 9.91
N PHE A 113 21.50 0.20 9.11
CA PHE A 113 20.60 -0.85 9.55
C PHE A 113 20.95 -2.18 8.90
N SER A 114 20.28 -3.25 9.38
CA SER A 114 20.43 -4.59 8.84
C SER A 114 19.99 -4.67 7.38
N VAL A 115 20.69 -5.49 6.57
CA VAL A 115 20.30 -5.80 5.20
C VAL A 115 18.94 -6.51 5.08
N LYS A 116 18.35 -6.90 6.20
CA LYS A 116 17.02 -7.53 6.24
C LYS A 116 15.87 -6.56 5.96
N ILE A 117 16.16 -5.34 5.57
CA ILE A 117 15.13 -4.34 5.24
C ILE A 117 14.13 -4.87 4.21
N GLY A 118 14.59 -5.65 3.23
CA GLY A 118 13.70 -6.24 2.22
C GLY A 118 12.63 -7.15 2.80
N ARG A 119 12.80 -7.65 4.00
CA ARG A 119 11.82 -8.50 4.68
C ARG A 119 10.61 -7.75 5.22
N ALA A 120 10.58 -6.44 5.09
CA ALA A 120 9.36 -5.67 5.34
C ALA A 120 8.30 -5.93 4.27
N SER A 121 8.68 -6.45 3.12
CA SER A 121 7.79 -6.78 2.01
C SER A 121 7.07 -8.11 2.22
N CYS A 122 5.85 -8.23 1.71
CA CYS A 122 5.12 -9.51 1.69
C CYS A 122 5.85 -10.58 0.86
N ARG A 123 6.52 -10.17 -0.21
CA ARG A 123 7.24 -11.08 -1.11
C ARG A 123 8.27 -11.91 -0.38
N GLU A 124 8.92 -11.33 0.60
CA GLU A 124 9.94 -12.00 1.40
C GLU A 124 9.38 -13.08 2.32
N ARG A 125 8.06 -13.19 2.40
CA ARG A 125 7.37 -14.09 3.32
C ARG A 125 6.90 -15.39 2.67
N VAL A 126 7.01 -15.45 1.39
CA VAL A 126 6.54 -16.60 0.62
C VAL A 126 7.57 -17.73 0.61
#